data_699206e3ab05062406ddb6d1dab6f917
#
_entry.id   699206e3ab05062406ddb6d1dab6f917
#
_cell.length_a   1.000
_cell.length_b   1.000
_cell.length_c   1.000
_cell.angle_alpha   90.00
_cell.angle_beta   90.00
_cell.angle_gamma   90.00
#
_symmetry.space_group_name_H-M   'P 1'
#
loop_
_entity.id
_entity.type
_entity.pdbx_description
1 polymer ?
#
loop_
_entity_poly.entity_id
_entity_poly.type
_entity_poly.pdbx_seq_one_letter_code
_entity_poly.pdbx_strand_id
1 'polypeptide(L)'
;MQIYVDDIIFGSSDESLCESFAKCMSLEFEMSLMGELTFFLGLQIKQLSDGIFLNQSKYTLELLKRFNMDNSKAINTPMSTATKLDMDENGESFDQKTYRGMIGSLLYLTATRPDIMFSVGLCARFQSNPKLSHLKSVKRIFRYLKGTPNLGLWYPKSEKFDLIAYADADFGGCRKDRKSTSGTCQFLGHALVSWTSKKQNSVALSTAEAEYIAASACCAQVVWMKNTLEDYGIHFKNVSIKCDNTSAICLTKNPIQHSRTKHIDIRHHFIRDHVLNNNVVLEFIDTKHQLADIFTKALNEDQFEFIRRELGMLNCP
;
A
#
# COMPACT_ATOMS: atom_id res chain seq x y z
N MET A 1 16.13 3.40 16.84
CA MET A 1 15.52 4.66 17.32
C MET A 1 14.95 5.45 16.16
N GLN A 2 13.75 5.99 16.31
CA GLN A 2 13.07 6.87 15.35
C GLN A 2 12.58 8.13 16.07
N ILE A 3 12.81 9.29 15.48
CA ILE A 3 12.39 10.59 16.04
C ILE A 3 11.33 11.20 15.12
N TYR A 4 10.24 11.68 15.70
CA TYR A 4 9.21 12.42 15.00
C TYR A 4 8.78 13.63 15.84
N VAL A 5 9.22 14.81 15.44
CA VAL A 5 9.02 16.08 16.16
C VAL A 5 9.42 15.94 17.63
N ASP A 6 8.46 15.84 18.54
CA ASP A 6 8.66 15.74 19.98
C ASP A 6 8.65 14.28 20.50
N ASP A 7 8.28 13.32 19.65
CA ASP A 7 8.16 11.92 20.03
C ASP A 7 9.39 11.12 19.60
N ILE A 8 9.88 10.24 20.49
CA ILE A 8 10.98 9.30 20.22
C ILE A 8 10.49 7.88 20.45
N ILE A 9 10.60 7.04 19.40
CA ILE A 9 10.44 5.59 19.52
C ILE A 9 11.81 4.94 19.52
N PHE A 10 12.04 4.05 20.47
CA PHE A 10 13.24 3.23 20.52
C PHE A 10 12.89 1.80 20.95
N GLY A 11 13.73 0.87 20.59
CA GLY A 11 13.57 -0.53 20.94
C GLY A 11 14.89 -1.27 20.78
N SER A 12 15.05 -2.36 21.52
CA SER A 12 16.18 -3.27 21.48
C SER A 12 15.71 -4.68 21.78
N SER A 13 16.48 -5.68 21.35
CA SER A 13 16.35 -7.07 21.81
C SER A 13 16.80 -7.27 23.27
N ASP A 14 17.55 -6.32 23.82
CA ASP A 14 18.00 -6.26 25.21
C ASP A 14 17.29 -5.10 25.90
N GLU A 15 16.42 -5.43 26.87
CA GLU A 15 15.61 -4.47 27.62
C GLU A 15 16.49 -3.49 28.42
N SER A 16 17.66 -3.95 28.93
CA SER A 16 18.57 -3.10 29.69
C SER A 16 19.11 -1.91 28.88
N LEU A 17 19.25 -2.06 27.56
CA LEU A 17 19.65 -0.98 26.65
C LEU A 17 18.51 0.05 26.51
N CYS A 18 17.26 -0.38 26.49
CA CYS A 18 16.11 0.53 26.47
C CYS A 18 16.02 1.36 27.77
N GLU A 19 16.19 0.71 28.92
CA GLU A 19 16.21 1.39 30.23
C GLU A 19 17.36 2.39 30.35
N SER A 20 18.56 1.96 29.93
CA SER A 20 19.77 2.82 29.94
C SER A 20 19.58 4.04 29.04
N PHE A 21 19.05 3.84 27.82
CA PHE A 21 18.76 4.92 26.90
C PHE A 21 17.73 5.88 27.47
N ALA A 22 16.60 5.38 28.00
CA ALA A 22 15.54 6.18 28.61
C ALA A 22 16.10 7.04 29.76
N LYS A 23 16.95 6.45 30.63
CA LYS A 23 17.58 7.16 31.74
C LYS A 23 18.54 8.25 31.24
N CYS A 24 19.36 7.96 30.24
CA CYS A 24 20.27 8.95 29.65
C CYS A 24 19.49 10.13 29.07
N MET A 25 18.42 9.87 28.29
CA MET A 25 17.62 10.93 27.68
C MET A 25 16.90 11.79 28.72
N SER A 26 16.36 11.18 29.79
CA SER A 26 15.69 11.92 30.86
C SER A 26 16.63 12.75 31.74
N LEU A 27 17.94 12.48 31.72
CA LEU A 27 18.95 13.30 32.41
C LEU A 27 19.33 14.54 31.59
N GLU A 28 19.30 14.45 30.28
CA GLU A 28 19.70 15.53 29.38
C GLU A 28 18.52 16.41 28.91
N PHE A 29 17.32 15.85 28.86
CA PHE A 29 16.12 16.52 28.34
C PHE A 29 14.94 16.38 29.31
N GLU A 30 14.07 17.37 29.33
CA GLU A 30 12.79 17.30 30.04
C GLU A 30 11.81 16.41 29.25
N MET A 31 11.83 15.12 29.51
CA MET A 31 11.07 14.10 28.81
C MET A 31 10.28 13.20 29.75
N SER A 32 9.10 12.73 29.30
CA SER A 32 8.30 11.72 29.97
C SER A 32 8.45 10.37 29.27
N LEU A 33 8.80 9.32 30.03
CA LEU A 33 8.79 7.96 29.53
C LEU A 33 7.36 7.42 29.57
N MET A 34 6.80 7.11 28.38
CA MET A 34 5.42 6.64 28.22
C MET A 34 5.27 5.12 28.40
N GLY A 35 6.39 4.40 28.59
CA GLY A 35 6.41 2.94 28.72
C GLY A 35 6.28 2.22 27.38
N GLU A 36 5.67 1.04 27.41
CA GLU A 36 5.46 0.22 26.21
C GLU A 36 4.60 0.95 25.18
N LEU A 37 5.03 0.89 23.91
CA LEU A 37 4.39 1.59 22.81
C LEU A 37 3.00 0.99 22.51
N THR A 38 1.94 1.73 22.84
CA THR A 38 0.53 1.36 22.58
C THR A 38 -0.13 2.27 21.56
N PHE A 39 0.40 3.48 21.38
CA PHE A 39 -0.15 4.50 20.49
C PHE A 39 0.97 5.35 19.89
N PHE A 40 0.96 5.56 18.58
CA PHE A 40 1.90 6.45 17.91
C PHE A 40 1.31 7.05 16.64
N LEU A 41 1.34 8.37 16.52
CA LEU A 41 0.84 9.09 15.34
C LEU A 41 -0.56 8.66 14.90
N GLY A 42 -1.45 8.38 15.85
CA GLY A 42 -2.82 7.90 15.58
C GLY A 42 -2.94 6.42 15.21
N LEU A 43 -1.83 5.69 15.20
CA LEU A 43 -1.81 4.24 15.07
C LEU A 43 -1.95 3.60 16.45
N GLN A 44 -2.81 2.61 16.55
CA GLN A 44 -2.94 1.76 17.74
C GLN A 44 -2.02 0.55 17.55
N ILE A 45 -1.20 0.29 18.56
CA ILE A 45 -0.18 -0.76 18.55
C ILE A 45 -0.49 -1.72 19.68
N LYS A 46 -0.58 -3.00 19.38
CA LYS A 46 -0.72 -4.06 20.38
C LYS A 46 0.46 -5.00 20.23
N GLN A 47 1.34 -5.00 21.22
CA GLN A 47 2.47 -5.92 21.27
C GLN A 47 2.01 -7.22 21.94
N LEU A 48 2.35 -8.34 21.32
CA LEU A 48 2.05 -9.69 21.77
C LEU A 48 3.32 -10.54 21.74
N SER A 49 3.32 -11.65 22.46
CA SER A 49 4.50 -12.55 22.51
C SER A 49 4.93 -13.09 21.15
N ASP A 50 3.99 -13.19 20.22
CA ASP A 50 4.15 -13.76 18.88
C ASP A 50 4.18 -12.73 17.73
N GLY A 51 4.03 -11.42 18.06
CA GLY A 51 4.12 -10.35 17.06
C GLY A 51 3.52 -9.02 17.48
N ILE A 52 3.39 -8.13 16.51
CA ILE A 52 2.85 -6.77 16.69
C ILE A 52 1.63 -6.60 15.79
N PHE A 53 0.53 -6.11 16.36
CA PHE A 53 -0.67 -5.77 15.64
C PHE A 53 -0.85 -4.25 15.53
N LEU A 54 -0.99 -3.74 14.29
CA LEU A 54 -1.20 -2.32 14.01
C LEU A 54 -2.60 -2.08 13.45
N ASN A 55 -3.33 -1.14 14.03
CA ASN A 55 -4.66 -0.76 13.53
C ASN A 55 -4.98 0.72 13.79
N GLN A 56 -6.13 1.17 13.28
CA GLN A 56 -6.70 2.49 13.51
C GLN A 56 -8.20 2.37 13.84
N SER A 57 -8.58 1.40 14.68
CA SER A 57 -9.98 1.10 14.99
C SER A 57 -10.70 2.29 15.60
N LYS A 58 -10.07 2.99 16.55
CA LYS A 58 -10.64 4.19 17.19
C LYS A 58 -10.92 5.27 16.14
N TYR A 59 -9.92 5.57 15.31
CA TYR A 59 -10.06 6.56 14.24
C TYR A 59 -11.13 6.17 13.22
N THR A 60 -11.21 4.89 12.85
CA THR A 60 -12.25 4.36 11.95
C THR A 60 -13.65 4.63 12.51
N LEU A 61 -13.88 4.35 13.80
CA LEU A 61 -15.16 4.58 14.45
C LEU A 61 -15.51 6.08 14.57
N GLU A 62 -14.51 6.93 14.85
CA GLU A 62 -14.68 8.39 14.84
C GLU A 62 -15.06 8.92 13.46
N LEU A 63 -14.43 8.42 12.40
CA LEU A 63 -14.78 8.81 11.02
C LEU A 63 -16.19 8.39 10.63
N LEU A 64 -16.61 7.17 11.00
CA LEU A 64 -17.99 6.71 10.75
C LEU A 64 -19.03 7.63 11.40
N LYS A 65 -18.79 8.05 12.64
CA LYS A 65 -19.64 9.02 13.34
C LYS A 65 -19.60 10.39 12.67
N ARG A 66 -18.39 10.92 12.38
CA ARG A 66 -18.17 12.24 11.77
C ARG A 66 -18.93 12.42 10.45
N PHE A 67 -18.98 11.38 9.63
CA PHE A 67 -19.63 11.41 8.31
C PHE A 67 -21.02 10.77 8.29
N ASN A 68 -21.64 10.52 9.46
CA ASN A 68 -22.96 9.92 9.62
C ASN A 68 -23.10 8.57 8.89
N MET A 69 -22.06 7.72 8.98
CA MET A 69 -22.02 6.40 8.36
C MET A 69 -22.12 5.26 9.38
N ASP A 70 -22.20 5.56 10.66
CA ASP A 70 -22.31 4.61 11.78
C ASP A 70 -23.57 3.74 11.74
N ASN A 71 -24.70 4.25 11.20
CA ASN A 71 -25.94 3.51 11.01
C ASN A 71 -26.10 2.92 9.60
N SER A 72 -25.10 3.02 8.73
CA SER A 72 -25.15 2.50 7.38
C SER A 72 -25.06 0.96 7.36
N LYS A 73 -25.65 0.31 6.34
CA LYS A 73 -25.53 -1.15 6.16
C LYS A 73 -24.09 -1.49 5.71
N ALA A 74 -23.42 -2.41 6.45
CA ALA A 74 -22.10 -2.90 6.09
C ALA A 74 -22.10 -3.65 4.73
N ILE A 75 -20.95 -3.69 4.08
CA ILE A 75 -20.68 -4.42 2.83
C ILE A 75 -19.28 -5.02 2.85
N ASN A 76 -19.02 -6.02 2.00
CA ASN A 76 -17.81 -6.86 2.09
C ASN A 76 -16.63 -6.37 1.23
N THR A 77 -16.85 -5.44 0.27
CA THR A 77 -15.77 -4.88 -0.57
C THR A 77 -15.86 -3.36 -0.66
N PRO A 78 -14.71 -2.65 -0.63
CA PRO A 78 -14.70 -1.18 -0.67
C PRO A 78 -15.09 -0.61 -2.03
N MET A 79 -14.91 -1.38 -3.12
CA MET A 79 -15.27 -1.01 -4.48
C MET A 79 -15.96 -2.17 -5.19
N SER A 80 -16.98 -1.89 -5.99
CA SER A 80 -17.62 -2.90 -6.82
C SER A 80 -16.90 -3.05 -8.16
N THR A 81 -16.77 -4.24 -8.66
CA THR A 81 -16.22 -4.53 -10.01
C THR A 81 -17.03 -3.86 -11.13
N ALA A 82 -18.33 -3.61 -10.90
CA ALA A 82 -19.21 -2.90 -11.82
C ALA A 82 -19.02 -1.37 -11.79
N THR A 83 -18.33 -0.83 -10.74
CA THR A 83 -18.15 0.62 -10.60
C THR A 83 -17.11 1.13 -11.58
N LYS A 84 -17.53 2.04 -12.48
CA LYS A 84 -16.65 2.68 -13.46
C LYS A 84 -16.82 4.19 -13.30
N LEU A 85 -15.91 4.80 -12.54
CA LEU A 85 -15.91 6.24 -12.31
C LEU A 85 -15.33 6.98 -13.53
N ASP A 86 -16.01 8.06 -13.91
CA ASP A 86 -15.58 9.03 -14.91
C ASP A 86 -15.87 10.45 -14.41
N MET A 87 -15.74 11.47 -15.25
CA MET A 87 -15.94 12.87 -14.85
C MET A 87 -17.39 13.22 -14.51
N ASP A 88 -18.37 12.41 -14.95
CA ASP A 88 -19.82 12.59 -14.74
C ASP A 88 -20.25 14.05 -14.98
N GLU A 89 -19.93 14.58 -16.19
CA GLU A 89 -20.04 16.00 -16.51
C GLU A 89 -21.46 16.55 -16.27
N ASN A 90 -22.47 15.74 -16.51
CA ASN A 90 -23.89 16.08 -16.33
C ASN A 90 -24.42 15.73 -14.94
N GLY A 91 -23.59 15.10 -14.08
CA GLY A 91 -23.99 14.69 -12.74
C GLY A 91 -24.15 15.88 -11.79
N GLU A 92 -25.01 15.71 -10.81
CA GLU A 92 -25.21 16.69 -9.74
C GLU A 92 -23.92 16.89 -8.93
N SER A 93 -23.56 18.15 -8.70
CA SER A 93 -22.35 18.53 -7.97
C SER A 93 -22.52 18.26 -6.48
N PHE A 94 -21.43 17.85 -5.83
CA PHE A 94 -21.37 17.67 -4.38
C PHE A 94 -20.40 18.67 -3.75
N ASP A 95 -20.59 19.00 -2.48
CA ASP A 95 -19.70 19.91 -1.74
C ASP A 95 -18.24 19.43 -1.74
N GLN A 96 -17.38 20.23 -2.35
CA GLN A 96 -15.97 19.93 -2.54
C GLN A 96 -15.21 19.84 -1.21
N LYS A 97 -15.54 20.71 -0.24
CA LYS A 97 -14.88 20.75 1.07
C LYS A 97 -15.13 19.47 1.85
N THR A 98 -16.39 19.05 1.92
CA THR A 98 -16.78 17.79 2.57
C THR A 98 -16.15 16.59 1.88
N TYR A 99 -16.17 16.55 0.53
CA TYR A 99 -15.56 15.46 -0.24
C TYR A 99 -14.07 15.35 0.03
N ARG A 100 -13.33 16.46 -0.02
CA ARG A 100 -11.89 16.49 0.30
C ARG A 100 -11.59 16.05 1.73
N GLY A 101 -12.46 16.46 2.68
CA GLY A 101 -12.35 16.01 4.06
C GLY A 101 -12.51 14.49 4.19
N MET A 102 -13.48 13.89 3.49
CA MET A 102 -13.65 12.43 3.44
C MET A 102 -12.43 11.74 2.84
N ILE A 103 -11.95 12.22 1.68
CA ILE A 103 -10.77 11.63 1.00
C ILE A 103 -9.51 11.75 1.86
N GLY A 104 -9.23 12.91 2.44
CA GLY A 104 -8.06 13.11 3.30
C GLY A 104 -8.06 12.18 4.51
N SER A 105 -9.22 12.02 5.16
CA SER A 105 -9.38 11.09 6.27
C SER A 105 -9.16 9.62 5.86
N LEU A 106 -9.68 9.23 4.69
CA LEU A 106 -9.50 7.88 4.16
C LEU A 106 -8.05 7.62 3.72
N LEU A 107 -7.36 8.62 3.15
CA LEU A 107 -5.94 8.51 2.80
C LEU A 107 -5.07 8.27 4.04
N TYR A 108 -5.38 8.94 5.16
CA TYR A 108 -4.66 8.68 6.41
C TYR A 108 -4.91 7.24 6.92
N LEU A 109 -6.12 6.71 6.76
CA LEU A 109 -6.44 5.32 7.10
C LEU A 109 -5.64 4.30 6.28
N THR A 110 -5.23 4.62 5.06
CA THR A 110 -4.46 3.68 4.22
C THR A 110 -3.09 3.31 4.80
N ALA A 111 -2.63 3.99 5.86
CA ALA A 111 -1.39 3.63 6.58
C ALA A 111 -1.47 2.27 7.30
N THR A 112 -2.68 1.78 7.67
CA THR A 112 -2.90 0.45 8.25
C THR A 112 -3.95 -0.37 7.50
N ARG A 113 -4.56 0.21 6.47
CA ARG A 113 -5.63 -0.37 5.67
C ARG A 113 -5.23 -0.39 4.18
N PRO A 114 -4.26 -1.25 3.80
CA PRO A 114 -3.87 -1.42 2.40
C PRO A 114 -5.06 -1.84 1.51
N ASP A 115 -6.02 -2.56 2.05
CA ASP A 115 -7.22 -3.07 1.40
C ASP A 115 -8.15 -1.99 0.81
N ILE A 116 -8.09 -0.75 1.32
CA ILE A 116 -8.86 0.37 0.74
C ILE A 116 -8.02 1.28 -0.17
N MET A 117 -6.71 1.06 -0.29
CA MET A 117 -5.77 1.98 -0.96
C MET A 117 -6.19 2.31 -2.39
N PHE A 118 -6.50 1.31 -3.21
CA PHE A 118 -6.97 1.50 -4.58
C PHE A 118 -8.27 2.32 -4.64
N SER A 119 -9.26 1.93 -3.83
CA SER A 119 -10.59 2.55 -3.83
C SER A 119 -10.52 4.03 -3.43
N VAL A 120 -9.71 4.36 -2.42
CA VAL A 120 -9.48 5.74 -1.97
C VAL A 120 -8.73 6.53 -3.05
N GLY A 121 -7.65 5.97 -3.59
CA GLY A 121 -6.86 6.59 -4.66
C GLY A 121 -7.69 6.86 -5.92
N LEU A 122 -8.60 5.95 -6.29
CA LEU A 122 -9.52 6.14 -7.41
C LEU A 122 -10.51 7.29 -7.14
N CYS A 123 -11.15 7.33 -5.97
CA CYS A 123 -12.07 8.41 -5.59
C CYS A 123 -11.35 9.76 -5.46
N ALA A 124 -10.11 9.78 -5.01
CA ALA A 124 -9.31 11.00 -4.87
C ALA A 124 -9.09 11.76 -6.20
N ARG A 125 -9.15 11.06 -7.34
CA ARG A 125 -8.99 11.66 -8.68
C ARG A 125 -10.07 12.70 -9.01
N PHE A 126 -11.21 12.68 -8.31
CA PHE A 126 -12.40 13.53 -8.56
C PHE A 126 -12.59 14.63 -7.53
N GLN A 127 -11.66 14.84 -6.60
CA GLN A 127 -11.79 15.80 -5.49
C GLN A 127 -11.76 17.27 -5.94
N SER A 128 -11.40 17.58 -7.20
CA SER A 128 -11.45 18.94 -7.75
C SER A 128 -12.86 19.35 -8.20
N ASN A 129 -13.70 18.40 -8.62
CA ASN A 129 -15.07 18.60 -9.04
C ASN A 129 -15.90 17.35 -8.72
N PRO A 130 -16.20 17.11 -7.43
CA PRO A 130 -16.91 15.90 -7.03
C PRO A 130 -18.40 15.95 -7.41
N LYS A 131 -18.91 14.78 -7.82
CA LYS A 131 -20.32 14.56 -8.15
C LYS A 131 -20.96 13.59 -7.16
N LEU A 132 -22.29 13.51 -7.13
CA LEU A 132 -23.00 12.55 -6.28
C LEU A 132 -22.64 11.08 -6.59
N SER A 133 -22.33 10.78 -7.86
CA SER A 133 -21.82 9.46 -8.27
C SER A 133 -20.48 9.12 -7.57
N HIS A 134 -19.56 10.09 -7.46
CA HIS A 134 -18.29 9.94 -6.75
C HIS A 134 -18.52 9.76 -5.25
N LEU A 135 -19.41 10.57 -4.64
CA LEU A 135 -19.80 10.44 -3.23
C LEU A 135 -20.33 9.04 -2.91
N LYS A 136 -21.14 8.47 -3.82
CA LYS A 136 -21.69 7.11 -3.67
C LYS A 136 -20.59 6.07 -3.51
N SER A 137 -19.48 6.21 -4.25
CA SER A 137 -18.31 5.35 -4.15
C SER A 137 -17.54 5.58 -2.87
N VAL A 138 -17.36 6.81 -2.42
CA VAL A 138 -16.75 7.12 -1.12
C VAL A 138 -17.59 6.55 0.03
N LYS A 139 -18.93 6.72 0.01
CA LYS A 139 -19.83 6.11 1.00
C LYS A 139 -19.76 4.59 1.00
N ARG A 140 -19.45 3.95 -0.15
CA ARG A 140 -19.23 2.51 -0.19
C ARG A 140 -17.98 2.10 0.60
N ILE A 141 -16.89 2.87 0.52
CA ILE A 141 -15.69 2.63 1.34
C ILE A 141 -16.03 2.72 2.83
N PHE A 142 -16.77 3.74 3.26
CA PHE A 142 -17.20 3.84 4.67
C PHE A 142 -18.08 2.66 5.12
N ARG A 143 -18.97 2.17 4.25
CA ARG A 143 -19.79 0.99 4.55
C ARG A 143 -18.93 -0.28 4.71
N TYR A 144 -17.89 -0.42 3.92
CA TYR A 144 -16.91 -1.49 4.09
C TYR A 144 -16.15 -1.35 5.42
N LEU A 145 -15.67 -0.16 5.75
CA LEU A 145 -15.00 0.13 7.03
C LEU A 145 -15.89 -0.17 8.24
N LYS A 146 -17.19 0.12 8.14
CA LYS A 146 -18.16 -0.24 9.18
C LYS A 146 -18.22 -1.75 9.42
N GLY A 147 -18.12 -2.55 8.38
CA GLY A 147 -18.06 -4.02 8.49
C GLY A 147 -16.72 -4.55 9.00
N THR A 148 -15.69 -3.73 9.00
CA THR A 148 -14.30 -4.14 9.30
C THR A 148 -13.56 -3.12 10.20
N PRO A 149 -14.16 -2.61 11.30
CA PRO A 149 -13.55 -1.53 12.07
C PRO A 149 -12.29 -1.96 12.82
N ASN A 150 -12.18 -3.24 13.17
CA ASN A 150 -11.08 -3.80 13.97
C ASN A 150 -10.01 -4.49 13.12
N LEU A 151 -10.11 -4.37 11.80
CA LEU A 151 -9.12 -4.95 10.88
C LEU A 151 -7.84 -4.11 10.90
N GLY A 152 -6.69 -4.78 10.94
CA GLY A 152 -5.37 -4.16 10.94
C GLY A 152 -4.31 -5.10 10.38
N LEU A 153 -3.06 -4.69 10.44
CA LEU A 153 -1.89 -5.42 9.96
C LEU A 153 -1.26 -6.22 11.09
N TRP A 154 -0.96 -7.47 10.83
CA TRP A 154 -0.22 -8.35 11.71
C TRP A 154 1.22 -8.51 11.27
N TYR A 155 2.14 -8.27 12.16
CA TYR A 155 3.58 -8.41 11.99
C TYR A 155 4.05 -9.54 12.92
N PRO A 156 4.11 -10.79 12.42
CA PRO A 156 4.52 -11.92 13.25
C PRO A 156 6.00 -11.82 13.63
N LYS A 157 6.33 -12.26 14.83
CA LYS A 157 7.72 -12.48 15.24
C LYS A 157 8.29 -13.60 14.37
N SER A 158 9.31 -13.29 13.58
CA SER A 158 9.92 -14.23 12.64
C SER A 158 11.43 -14.09 12.63
N GLU A 159 12.13 -15.19 12.46
CA GLU A 159 13.57 -15.22 12.22
C GLU A 159 13.90 -15.12 10.72
N LYS A 160 12.90 -15.22 9.84
CA LYS A 160 13.07 -15.10 8.39
C LYS A 160 12.81 -13.68 7.95
N PHE A 161 13.77 -13.10 7.26
CA PHE A 161 13.74 -11.74 6.74
C PHE A 161 13.85 -11.70 5.20
N ASP A 162 13.29 -12.69 4.51
CA ASP A 162 13.28 -12.68 3.04
C ASP A 162 12.52 -11.46 2.52
N LEU A 163 13.13 -10.71 1.63
CA LEU A 163 12.49 -9.57 0.96
C LEU A 163 11.86 -10.05 -0.35
N ILE A 164 10.55 -9.95 -0.46
CA ILE A 164 9.77 -10.34 -1.65
C ILE A 164 8.85 -9.19 -2.02
N ALA A 165 8.69 -8.94 -3.32
CA ALA A 165 7.81 -7.90 -3.83
C ALA A 165 6.85 -8.43 -4.89
N TYR A 166 5.72 -7.72 -5.06
CA TYR A 166 4.72 -7.97 -6.10
C TYR A 166 4.46 -6.67 -6.86
N ALA A 167 4.29 -6.77 -8.15
CA ALA A 167 3.96 -5.66 -9.03
C ALA A 167 2.88 -6.06 -10.01
N ASP A 168 1.88 -5.21 -10.17
CA ASP A 168 0.77 -5.35 -11.14
C ASP A 168 0.40 -3.99 -11.73
N ALA A 169 -0.21 -3.97 -12.90
CA ALA A 169 -0.82 -2.79 -13.46
C ALA A 169 -2.13 -3.12 -14.18
N ASP A 170 -3.16 -2.32 -13.95
CA ASP A 170 -4.30 -2.31 -14.85
C ASP A 170 -3.89 -1.73 -16.22
N PHE A 171 -4.62 -2.06 -17.28
CA PHE A 171 -4.37 -1.48 -18.59
C PHE A 171 -5.43 -0.43 -18.94
N GLY A 172 -5.01 0.86 -18.91
CA GLY A 172 -5.86 1.97 -19.34
C GLY A 172 -7.14 2.16 -18.54
N GLY A 173 -7.15 1.74 -17.24
CA GLY A 173 -8.37 1.72 -16.41
C GLY A 173 -8.94 3.09 -16.08
N CYS A 174 -8.15 4.16 -16.17
CA CYS A 174 -8.66 5.52 -15.98
C CYS A 174 -9.46 5.98 -17.20
N ARG A 175 -10.79 6.11 -17.05
CA ARG A 175 -11.66 6.54 -18.15
C ARG A 175 -11.42 7.96 -18.65
N LYS A 176 -10.88 8.83 -17.78
CA LYS A 176 -10.60 10.22 -18.12
C LYS A 176 -9.46 10.38 -19.11
N ASP A 177 -8.34 9.69 -18.89
CA ASP A 177 -7.09 9.92 -19.63
C ASP A 177 -6.39 8.62 -20.05
N ARG A 178 -7.07 7.48 -19.94
CA ARG A 178 -6.59 6.15 -20.36
C ARG A 178 -5.26 5.72 -19.72
N LYS A 179 -4.87 6.35 -18.63
CA LYS A 179 -3.68 5.96 -17.87
C LYS A 179 -3.94 4.75 -17.00
N SER A 180 -2.94 3.91 -16.88
CA SER A 180 -2.94 2.74 -16.02
C SER A 180 -2.72 3.09 -14.55
N THR A 181 -3.06 2.19 -13.65
CA THR A 181 -2.74 2.26 -12.23
C THR A 181 -1.71 1.17 -11.92
N SER A 182 -0.57 1.54 -11.37
CA SER A 182 0.41 0.59 -10.83
C SER A 182 0.09 0.26 -9.38
N GLY A 183 0.14 -1.02 -9.06
CA GLY A 183 0.06 -1.55 -7.71
C GLY A 183 1.35 -2.27 -7.34
N THR A 184 1.87 -2.01 -6.15
CA THR A 184 3.03 -2.74 -5.63
C THR A 184 2.86 -3.05 -4.15
N CYS A 185 3.42 -4.15 -3.70
CA CYS A 185 3.57 -4.44 -2.28
C CYS A 185 4.86 -5.22 -2.01
N GLN A 186 5.45 -4.96 -0.85
CA GLN A 186 6.72 -5.55 -0.42
C GLN A 186 6.56 -6.17 0.95
N PHE A 187 7.09 -7.38 1.09
CA PHE A 187 7.08 -8.16 2.31
C PHE A 187 8.50 -8.34 2.83
N LEU A 188 8.66 -8.23 4.14
CA LEU A 188 9.84 -8.67 4.86
C LEU A 188 9.44 -9.90 5.69
N GLY A 189 9.93 -11.07 5.28
CA GLY A 189 9.38 -12.34 5.75
C GLY A 189 7.89 -12.47 5.39
N HIS A 190 7.03 -12.60 6.39
CA HIS A 190 5.58 -12.68 6.23
C HIS A 190 4.86 -11.34 6.47
N ALA A 191 5.60 -10.28 6.76
CA ALA A 191 5.06 -8.99 7.11
C ALA A 191 4.98 -8.05 5.91
N LEU A 192 3.80 -7.50 5.61
CA LEU A 192 3.63 -6.46 4.61
C LEU A 192 4.18 -5.13 5.17
N VAL A 193 5.27 -4.62 4.59
CA VAL A 193 5.97 -3.42 5.09
C VAL A 193 5.88 -2.21 4.17
N SER A 194 5.47 -2.40 2.91
CA SER A 194 5.28 -1.29 1.97
C SER A 194 4.24 -1.66 0.91
N TRP A 195 3.42 -0.69 0.49
CA TRP A 195 2.42 -0.86 -0.57
C TRP A 195 2.09 0.46 -1.24
N THR A 196 1.70 0.39 -2.52
CA THR A 196 1.28 1.56 -3.28
C THR A 196 0.17 1.23 -4.26
N SER A 197 -0.68 2.23 -4.52
CA SER A 197 -1.62 2.25 -5.64
C SER A 197 -1.51 3.62 -6.31
N LYS A 198 -0.88 3.69 -7.47
CA LYS A 198 -0.55 4.97 -8.10
C LYS A 198 -0.89 5.00 -9.59
N LYS A 199 -1.64 6.02 -10.01
CA LYS A 199 -1.88 6.25 -11.43
C LYS A 199 -0.57 6.59 -12.15
N GLN A 200 -0.30 5.95 -13.28
CA GLN A 200 0.88 6.20 -14.10
C GLN A 200 0.86 7.60 -14.72
N ASN A 201 2.04 8.16 -14.97
CA ASN A 201 2.17 9.51 -15.53
C ASN A 201 1.99 9.54 -17.06
N SER A 202 2.22 8.41 -17.74
CA SER A 202 2.08 8.22 -19.18
C SER A 202 0.95 7.24 -19.51
N VAL A 203 0.44 7.27 -20.73
CA VAL A 203 -0.45 6.25 -21.26
C VAL A 203 0.41 5.11 -21.78
N ALA A 204 0.19 3.90 -21.28
CA ALA A 204 0.84 2.69 -21.78
C ALA A 204 0.18 2.25 -23.11
N LEU A 205 0.99 1.85 -24.08
CA LEU A 205 0.52 1.39 -25.39
C LEU A 205 0.20 -0.12 -25.42
N SER A 206 0.55 -0.84 -24.36
CA SER A 206 0.26 -2.26 -24.20
C SER A 206 0.16 -2.64 -22.72
N THR A 207 -0.44 -3.81 -22.44
CA THR A 207 -0.44 -4.39 -21.09
C THR A 207 0.98 -4.61 -20.59
N ALA A 208 1.86 -5.15 -21.45
CA ALA A 208 3.26 -5.39 -21.10
C ALA A 208 4.01 -4.11 -20.72
N GLU A 209 3.72 -2.98 -21.36
CA GLU A 209 4.30 -1.68 -20.99
C GLU A 209 3.77 -1.19 -19.64
N ALA A 210 2.46 -1.28 -19.38
CA ALA A 210 1.88 -0.90 -18.11
C ALA A 210 2.50 -1.71 -16.95
N GLU A 211 2.62 -3.02 -17.13
CA GLU A 211 3.26 -3.94 -16.18
C GLU A 211 4.75 -3.66 -15.98
N TYR A 212 5.46 -3.38 -17.05
CA TYR A 212 6.87 -3.02 -17.00
C TYR A 212 7.11 -1.73 -16.21
N ILE A 213 6.24 -0.73 -16.36
CA ILE A 213 6.29 0.53 -15.59
C ILE A 213 6.02 0.25 -14.09
N ALA A 214 5.05 -0.62 -13.77
CA ALA A 214 4.77 -0.99 -12.39
C ALA A 214 5.93 -1.76 -11.75
N ALA A 215 6.50 -2.74 -12.47
CA ALA A 215 7.66 -3.49 -12.03
C ALA A 215 8.89 -2.58 -11.81
N SER A 216 9.08 -1.56 -12.66
CA SER A 216 10.17 -0.58 -12.52
C SER A 216 10.00 0.27 -11.25
N ALA A 217 8.77 0.70 -10.93
CA ALA A 217 8.48 1.42 -9.69
C ALA A 217 8.68 0.52 -8.46
N CYS A 218 8.27 -0.74 -8.55
CA CYS A 218 8.51 -1.74 -7.51
C CYS A 218 10.01 -1.97 -7.28
N CYS A 219 10.78 -2.09 -8.37
CA CYS A 219 12.24 -2.25 -8.29
C CYS A 219 12.90 -1.09 -7.56
N ALA A 220 12.50 0.15 -7.82
CA ALA A 220 13.05 1.32 -7.12
C ALA A 220 12.78 1.25 -5.61
N GLN A 221 11.59 0.84 -5.19
CA GLN A 221 11.26 0.65 -3.77
C GLN A 221 12.06 -0.50 -3.15
N VAL A 222 12.20 -1.62 -3.85
CA VAL A 222 12.99 -2.78 -3.40
C VAL A 222 14.47 -2.41 -3.20
N VAL A 223 15.06 -1.66 -4.14
CA VAL A 223 16.46 -1.21 -4.04
C VAL A 223 16.64 -0.28 -2.83
N TRP A 224 15.70 0.64 -2.62
CA TRP A 224 15.73 1.51 -1.45
C TRP A 224 15.64 0.70 -0.15
N MET A 225 14.72 -0.27 -0.06
CA MET A 225 14.57 -1.13 1.11
C MET A 225 15.82 -1.98 1.36
N LYS A 226 16.39 -2.55 0.28
CA LYS A 226 17.63 -3.33 0.36
C LYS A 226 18.75 -2.51 0.99
N ASN A 227 18.98 -1.29 0.49
CA ASN A 227 20.02 -0.40 1.03
C ASN A 227 19.74 -0.03 2.50
N THR A 228 18.49 0.25 2.85
CA THR A 228 18.11 0.55 4.23
C THR A 228 18.32 -0.65 5.16
N LEU A 229 18.04 -1.86 4.70
CA LEU A 229 18.26 -3.10 5.50
C LEU A 229 19.76 -3.44 5.65
N GLU A 230 20.58 -3.06 4.68
CA GLU A 230 22.04 -3.19 4.79
C GLU A 230 22.61 -2.36 5.95
N ASP A 231 22.03 -1.19 6.27
CA ASP A 231 22.40 -0.38 7.44
C ASP A 231 22.12 -1.10 8.78
N TYR A 232 21.21 -2.08 8.76
CA TYR A 232 20.91 -2.97 9.89
C TYR A 232 21.67 -4.31 9.84
N GLY A 233 22.62 -4.47 8.90
CA GLY A 233 23.41 -5.70 8.72
C GLY A 233 22.65 -6.84 8.04
N ILE A 234 21.50 -6.57 7.43
CA ILE A 234 20.69 -7.57 6.70
C ILE A 234 20.98 -7.45 5.20
N HIS A 235 21.63 -8.48 4.65
CA HIS A 235 22.09 -8.48 3.26
C HIS A 235 21.29 -9.43 2.38
N PHE A 236 20.88 -8.94 1.21
CA PHE A 236 20.21 -9.73 0.17
C PHE A 236 21.08 -9.80 -1.09
N LYS A 237 21.29 -10.99 -1.64
CA LYS A 237 21.99 -11.14 -2.93
C LYS A 237 21.13 -10.61 -4.07
N ASN A 238 19.90 -11.07 -4.16
CA ASN A 238 18.89 -10.62 -5.09
C ASN A 238 17.53 -10.63 -4.40
N VAL A 239 16.59 -9.85 -4.93
CA VAL A 239 15.22 -9.77 -4.42
C VAL A 239 14.24 -10.16 -5.51
N SER A 240 13.30 -11.05 -5.20
CA SER A 240 12.27 -11.50 -6.14
C SER A 240 11.15 -10.45 -6.23
N ILE A 241 10.83 -10.05 -7.46
CA ILE A 241 9.63 -9.26 -7.81
C ILE A 241 8.70 -10.17 -8.60
N LYS A 242 7.52 -10.44 -8.06
CA LYS A 242 6.49 -11.29 -8.67
C LYS A 242 5.66 -10.46 -9.66
N CYS A 243 5.57 -10.92 -10.90
CA CYS A 243 4.81 -10.30 -11.98
C CYS A 243 4.08 -11.39 -12.76
N ASP A 244 2.83 -11.17 -13.13
CA ASP A 244 2.03 -12.16 -13.89
C ASP A 244 2.07 -11.95 -15.42
N ASN A 245 2.86 -10.99 -15.89
CA ASN A 245 3.03 -10.70 -17.30
C ASN A 245 4.39 -11.17 -17.84
N THR A 246 4.40 -12.30 -18.53
CA THR A 246 5.63 -12.89 -19.11
C THR A 246 6.31 -11.97 -20.12
N SER A 247 5.55 -11.16 -20.88
CA SER A 247 6.12 -10.19 -21.82
C SER A 247 6.87 -9.08 -21.10
N ALA A 248 6.34 -8.56 -19.99
CA ALA A 248 7.02 -7.58 -19.16
C ALA A 248 8.32 -8.17 -18.55
N ILE A 249 8.27 -9.43 -18.08
CA ILE A 249 9.46 -10.14 -17.59
C ILE A 249 10.52 -10.29 -18.68
N CYS A 250 10.12 -10.66 -19.91
CA CYS A 250 11.04 -10.78 -21.05
C CYS A 250 11.70 -9.44 -21.40
N LEU A 251 10.98 -8.32 -21.30
CA LEU A 251 11.52 -6.97 -21.54
C LEU A 251 12.67 -6.62 -20.59
N THR A 252 12.62 -7.08 -19.33
CA THR A 252 13.69 -6.82 -18.35
C THR A 252 14.97 -7.61 -18.63
N LYS A 253 14.85 -8.80 -19.25
CA LYS A 253 15.97 -9.72 -19.51
C LYS A 253 16.66 -9.46 -20.85
N ASN A 254 16.00 -8.73 -21.75
CA ASN A 254 16.49 -8.57 -23.12
C ASN A 254 17.34 -7.29 -23.27
N PRO A 255 18.66 -7.38 -23.55
CA PRO A 255 19.54 -6.23 -23.71
C PRO A 255 19.25 -5.42 -24.99
N ILE A 256 18.61 -6.04 -25.98
CA ILE A 256 18.31 -5.40 -27.27
C ILE A 256 16.90 -4.83 -27.22
N GLN A 257 16.78 -3.51 -27.41
CA GLN A 257 15.48 -2.87 -27.59
C GLN A 257 14.84 -3.34 -28.88
N HIS A 258 13.80 -4.16 -28.78
CA HIS A 258 12.94 -4.44 -29.91
C HIS A 258 12.29 -3.16 -30.42
N SER A 259 12.08 -3.05 -31.73
CA SER A 259 11.42 -1.90 -32.36
C SER A 259 10.07 -1.53 -31.69
N ARG A 260 9.38 -2.52 -31.15
CA ARG A 260 8.10 -2.38 -30.41
C ARG A 260 8.23 -1.77 -29.02
N THR A 261 9.44 -1.61 -28.47
CA THR A 261 9.67 -1.11 -27.10
C THR A 261 10.49 0.18 -27.08
N LYS A 262 10.88 0.72 -28.23
CA LYS A 262 11.66 1.97 -28.35
C LYS A 262 10.97 3.20 -27.76
N HIS A 263 9.65 3.17 -27.61
CA HIS A 263 8.85 4.27 -27.04
C HIS A 263 8.85 4.28 -25.51
N ILE A 264 9.33 3.20 -24.85
CA ILE A 264 9.41 3.16 -23.40
C ILE A 264 10.51 4.13 -22.96
N ASP A 265 10.16 5.05 -22.06
CA ASP A 265 11.07 6.07 -21.56
C ASP A 265 12.29 5.43 -20.87
N ILE A 266 13.48 5.95 -21.17
CA ILE A 266 14.78 5.48 -20.66
C ILE A 266 14.77 5.33 -19.12
N ARG A 267 14.08 6.21 -18.41
CA ARG A 267 13.94 6.12 -16.95
C ARG A 267 13.32 4.81 -16.45
N HIS A 268 12.52 4.14 -17.29
CA HIS A 268 11.92 2.85 -16.95
C HIS A 268 12.88 1.68 -17.19
N HIS A 269 13.99 1.91 -17.90
CA HIS A 269 15.03 0.90 -18.09
C HIS A 269 15.90 0.69 -16.85
N PHE A 270 15.72 1.49 -15.80
CA PHE A 270 16.33 1.29 -14.49
C PHE A 270 16.19 -0.15 -13.98
N ILE A 271 15.01 -0.76 -14.13
CA ILE A 271 14.79 -2.15 -13.72
C ILE A 271 15.70 -3.13 -14.47
N ARG A 272 15.97 -2.88 -15.76
CA ARG A 272 16.83 -3.74 -16.58
C ARG A 272 18.27 -3.78 -16.04
N ASP A 273 18.81 -2.63 -15.65
CA ASP A 273 20.16 -2.54 -15.09
C ASP A 273 20.24 -3.33 -13.79
N HIS A 274 19.22 -3.23 -12.95
CA HIS A 274 19.18 -3.99 -11.68
C HIS A 274 18.98 -5.50 -11.89
N VAL A 275 18.27 -5.92 -12.93
CA VAL A 275 18.13 -7.33 -13.31
C VAL A 275 19.46 -7.87 -13.86
N LEU A 276 20.13 -7.13 -14.75
CA LEU A 276 21.43 -7.53 -15.32
C LEU A 276 22.52 -7.60 -14.26
N ASN A 277 22.49 -6.70 -13.27
CA ASN A 277 23.42 -6.70 -12.13
C ASN A 277 23.02 -7.69 -11.02
N ASN A 278 21.99 -8.51 -11.23
CA ASN A 278 21.47 -9.50 -10.28
C ASN A 278 21.09 -8.92 -8.90
N ASN A 279 20.66 -7.65 -8.86
CA ASN A 279 20.12 -7.01 -7.67
C ASN A 279 18.68 -7.41 -7.41
N VAL A 280 17.90 -7.59 -8.50
CA VAL A 280 16.52 -8.06 -8.48
C VAL A 280 16.31 -9.14 -9.55
N VAL A 281 15.34 -10.00 -9.34
CA VAL A 281 14.89 -10.99 -10.32
C VAL A 281 13.38 -10.87 -10.50
N LEU A 282 12.90 -10.81 -11.75
CA LEU A 282 11.47 -10.92 -12.04
C LEU A 282 11.11 -12.38 -12.22
N GLU A 283 10.12 -12.81 -11.46
CA GLU A 283 9.60 -14.17 -11.47
C GLU A 283 8.11 -14.16 -11.80
N PHE A 284 7.71 -15.12 -12.62
CA PHE A 284 6.29 -15.28 -12.97
C PHE A 284 5.49 -15.77 -11.76
N ILE A 285 4.31 -15.19 -11.59
CA ILE A 285 3.27 -15.67 -10.67
C ILE A 285 1.94 -15.78 -11.42
N ASP A 286 1.14 -16.77 -11.07
CA ASP A 286 -0.23 -16.90 -11.59
C ASP A 286 -1.09 -15.73 -11.10
N THR A 287 -1.89 -15.12 -11.98
CA THR A 287 -2.75 -13.95 -11.68
C THR A 287 -3.64 -14.16 -10.44
N LYS A 288 -4.13 -15.39 -10.20
CA LYS A 288 -4.93 -15.67 -8.99
C LYS A 288 -4.15 -15.47 -7.68
N HIS A 289 -2.81 -15.52 -7.72
CA HIS A 289 -1.91 -15.32 -6.58
C HIS A 289 -1.18 -13.96 -6.63
N GLN A 290 -1.52 -13.08 -7.58
CA GLN A 290 -0.93 -11.75 -7.69
C GLN A 290 -1.49 -10.83 -6.58
N LEU A 291 -0.70 -10.64 -5.52
CA LEU A 291 -1.14 -9.85 -4.36
C LEU A 291 -1.26 -8.36 -4.67
N ALA A 292 -0.57 -7.87 -5.71
CA ALA A 292 -0.64 -6.47 -6.11
C ALA A 292 -1.97 -6.11 -6.82
N ASP A 293 -2.78 -7.08 -7.22
CA ASP A 293 -4.09 -6.88 -7.87
C ASP A 293 -5.04 -5.98 -7.07
N ILE A 294 -5.04 -6.11 -5.75
CA ILE A 294 -5.89 -5.31 -4.85
C ILE A 294 -5.58 -3.80 -4.94
N PHE A 295 -4.39 -3.44 -5.42
CA PHE A 295 -3.92 -2.06 -5.56
C PHE A 295 -4.16 -1.47 -6.96
N THR A 296 -4.65 -2.26 -7.93
CA THR A 296 -4.81 -1.84 -9.33
C THR A 296 -6.25 -1.85 -9.81
N LYS A 297 -7.09 -2.75 -9.29
CA LYS A 297 -8.45 -2.97 -9.75
C LYS A 297 -9.41 -3.34 -8.62
N ALA A 298 -10.71 -3.15 -8.85
CA ALA A 298 -11.75 -3.69 -7.98
C ALA A 298 -11.86 -5.20 -8.21
N LEU A 299 -11.89 -5.98 -7.13
CA LEU A 299 -11.95 -7.43 -7.14
C LEU A 299 -13.35 -7.95 -6.74
N ASN A 300 -13.68 -9.16 -7.15
CA ASN A 300 -14.81 -9.88 -6.56
C ASN A 300 -14.52 -10.20 -5.09
N GLU A 301 -15.55 -10.57 -4.33
CA GLU A 301 -15.47 -10.73 -2.88
C GLU A 301 -14.47 -11.81 -2.48
N ASP A 302 -14.50 -12.97 -3.12
CA ASP A 302 -13.64 -14.11 -2.78
C ASP A 302 -12.15 -13.78 -3.00
N GLN A 303 -11.82 -13.20 -4.16
CA GLN A 303 -10.44 -12.79 -4.47
C GLN A 303 -9.96 -11.65 -3.58
N PHE A 304 -10.84 -10.68 -3.30
CA PHE A 304 -10.53 -9.57 -2.41
C PHE A 304 -10.22 -10.07 -0.99
N GLU A 305 -11.03 -10.98 -0.46
CA GLU A 305 -10.84 -11.56 0.87
C GLU A 305 -9.59 -12.44 0.94
N PHE A 306 -9.33 -13.22 -0.11
CA PHE A 306 -8.12 -14.02 -0.22
C PHE A 306 -6.88 -13.12 -0.15
N ILE A 307 -6.77 -12.11 -1.02
CA ILE A 307 -5.59 -11.22 -1.03
C ILE A 307 -5.47 -10.46 0.29
N ARG A 308 -6.57 -9.95 0.85
CA ARG A 308 -6.56 -9.26 2.14
C ARG A 308 -5.94 -10.12 3.25
N ARG A 309 -6.24 -11.41 3.30
CA ARG A 309 -5.62 -12.35 4.26
C ARG A 309 -4.14 -12.56 3.98
N GLU A 310 -3.78 -12.77 2.72
CA GLU A 310 -2.37 -12.92 2.31
C GLU A 310 -1.52 -11.66 2.61
N LEU A 311 -2.12 -10.47 2.62
CA LEU A 311 -1.47 -9.23 3.07
C LEU A 311 -1.24 -9.18 4.59
N GLY A 312 -1.62 -10.20 5.35
CA GLY A 312 -1.47 -10.23 6.81
C GLY A 312 -2.50 -9.37 7.54
N MET A 313 -3.64 -9.08 6.92
CA MET A 313 -4.71 -8.30 7.55
C MET A 313 -5.63 -9.21 8.36
N LEU A 314 -5.65 -8.98 9.66
CA LEU A 314 -6.44 -9.75 10.63
C LEU A 314 -7.36 -8.82 11.44
N ASN A 315 -8.38 -9.40 12.07
CA ASN A 315 -9.10 -8.71 13.14
C ASN A 315 -8.22 -8.65 14.39
N CYS A 316 -8.37 -7.60 15.17
CA CYS A 316 -7.64 -7.43 16.43
C CYS A 316 -7.73 -8.71 17.26
N PRO A 317 -6.60 -9.35 17.60
CA PRO A 317 -6.55 -10.53 18.44
C PRO A 317 -6.96 -10.25 19.88
#